data_0391629215cde84fe77e01f18a746e57
#
_entry.id   0391629215cde84fe77e01f18a746e57
#
_cell.length_a   1.000
_cell.length_b   1.000
_cell.length_c   1.000
_cell.angle_alpha   90.00
_cell.angle_beta   90.00
_cell.angle_gamma   90.00
#
_symmetry.space_group_name_H-M   'P 1'
#
loop_
_entity.id
_entity.type
_entity.pdbx_description
1 polymer ?
#
loop_
_entity_poly.entity_id
_entity_poly.type
_entity_poly.pdbx_seq_one_letter_code
_entity_poly.pdbx_strand_id
1 'polypeptide(L)'
;MQPSRSFASLFNSSFNSSSSPTLPRTPPTPWNPADESCCSEPDTYSTASHSLPGYKICRRELAKGAVWDSHCHLDFLARKLNRENIKGGESLRMSLQSDGQRLGEKFGGCIANFCDPRDWAQGPRSQEVSKILTSCKEQSGVFLTLGCHPHFADKMDGFCVQQLLRLAKKMKGRVVAIGECGLDKSGKNRVPMETQKKYFEAQIDIARELNLPLVLHIRGAEDEAKELLEKKKVPANFRIHYHCFTGTWKAAEAWLGAYPASKIGLTGLVTFDHARSVHEVARHIPLEKLLLETDAPYFLPSGVSKESYKHTFSQPGHVVHVAAQVGKTISE
;
A
#
# COMPACT_ATOMS: atom_id res chain seq x y z
N MET A 1 18.98 -15.38 16.66
CA MET A 1 18.22 -14.33 15.90
C MET A 1 17.13 -15.07 15.15
N GLN A 2 15.86 -14.94 15.58
CA GLN A 2 14.74 -15.53 14.85
C GLN A 2 14.42 -14.61 13.64
N PRO A 3 14.10 -15.18 12.47
CA PRO A 3 13.76 -14.37 11.30
C PRO A 3 12.43 -13.65 11.57
N SER A 4 12.41 -12.35 11.26
CA SER A 4 11.22 -11.52 11.27
C SER A 4 10.07 -12.22 10.52
N ARG A 5 8.88 -12.28 11.12
CA ARG A 5 7.69 -12.86 10.51
C ARG A 5 7.49 -12.23 9.12
N SER A 6 7.42 -13.07 8.10
CA SER A 6 7.28 -12.62 6.72
C SER A 6 5.93 -11.92 6.54
N PHE A 7 5.87 -10.93 5.67
CA PHE A 7 4.64 -10.20 5.31
C PHE A 7 3.50 -11.16 4.88
N ALA A 8 3.83 -12.35 4.38
CA ALA A 8 2.87 -13.42 4.16
C ALA A 8 2.05 -13.76 5.43
N SER A 9 2.58 -13.54 6.64
CA SER A 9 1.87 -13.79 7.89
C SER A 9 0.75 -12.78 8.16
N LEU A 10 0.80 -11.58 7.60
CA LEU A 10 -0.30 -10.60 7.72
C LEU A 10 -1.58 -11.08 7.02
N PHE A 11 -1.43 -11.94 6.01
CA PHE A 11 -2.56 -12.56 5.31
C PHE A 11 -2.89 -13.97 5.81
N ASN A 12 -1.98 -14.61 6.56
CA ASN A 12 -2.15 -16.01 7.00
C ASN A 12 -2.69 -16.18 8.43
N SER A 13 -3.01 -15.13 9.19
CA SER A 13 -3.43 -15.21 10.59
C SER A 13 -4.91 -15.58 10.80
N SER A 14 -5.48 -16.44 10.00
CA SER A 14 -6.90 -16.83 10.15
C SER A 14 -7.14 -18.32 9.92
N PHE A 15 -6.42 -19.20 10.57
CA PHE A 15 -6.85 -20.60 10.75
C PHE A 15 -6.18 -21.19 11.99
N ASN A 16 -6.80 -20.99 13.16
CA ASN A 16 -6.91 -21.98 14.20
C ASN A 16 -8.06 -21.56 15.10
N SER A 17 -9.17 -22.27 14.95
CA SER A 17 -10.32 -22.20 15.83
C SER A 17 -9.99 -22.99 17.10
N SER A 18 -9.67 -22.29 18.18
CA SER A 18 -9.94 -22.77 19.53
C SER A 18 -9.77 -21.64 20.53
N SER A 19 -10.86 -21.35 21.26
CA SER A 19 -10.98 -20.64 22.54
C SER A 19 -10.36 -19.23 22.63
N SER A 20 -11.24 -18.24 22.57
CA SER A 20 -10.97 -16.86 22.96
C SER A 20 -10.74 -16.74 24.46
N PRO A 21 -9.66 -16.13 24.93
CA PRO A 21 -9.63 -15.49 26.23
C PRO A 21 -10.15 -14.04 26.06
N THR A 22 -11.25 -13.72 26.70
CA THR A 22 -11.74 -12.37 26.93
C THR A 22 -10.71 -11.60 27.75
N LEU A 23 -10.02 -10.64 27.13
CA LEU A 23 -9.24 -9.64 27.86
C LEU A 23 -10.20 -8.53 28.36
N PRO A 24 -10.08 -8.09 29.62
CA PRO A 24 -10.88 -7.01 30.13
C PRO A 24 -10.53 -5.70 29.42
N ARG A 25 -11.55 -5.02 28.88
CA ARG A 25 -11.44 -3.67 28.34
C ARG A 25 -11.32 -2.70 29.51
N THR A 26 -10.13 -2.27 29.83
CA THR A 26 -9.94 -1.02 30.56
C THR A 26 -9.99 0.13 29.54
N PRO A 27 -10.80 1.16 29.75
CA PRO A 27 -10.79 2.35 28.90
C PRO A 27 -9.41 3.00 28.98
N PRO A 28 -8.89 3.58 27.87
CA PRO A 28 -7.66 4.34 27.90
C PRO A 28 -7.85 5.54 28.84
N THR A 29 -6.86 5.83 29.67
CA THR A 29 -6.82 7.02 30.51
C THR A 29 -6.91 8.28 29.62
N PRO A 30 -7.68 9.31 30.01
CA PRO A 30 -7.78 10.55 29.26
C PRO A 30 -6.40 11.18 29.08
N TRP A 31 -6.10 11.64 27.87
CA TRP A 31 -4.90 12.39 27.53
C TRP A 31 -4.80 13.64 28.44
N ASN A 32 -3.63 13.82 29.08
CA ASN A 32 -3.34 14.97 29.93
C ASN A 32 -2.36 15.91 29.18
N PRO A 33 -2.75 17.18 28.90
CA PRO A 33 -1.87 18.14 28.24
C PRO A 33 -0.57 18.48 29.00
N ALA A 34 -0.47 18.11 30.29
CA ALA A 34 0.72 18.35 31.10
C ALA A 34 1.90 17.42 30.84
N ASP A 35 1.76 16.40 29.97
CA ASP A 35 2.85 15.48 29.59
C ASP A 35 3.79 16.02 28.49
N GLU A 36 3.75 17.33 28.19
CA GLU A 36 4.70 17.99 27.27
C GLU A 36 6.16 17.99 27.75
N SER A 37 6.42 17.62 29.00
CA SER A 37 7.79 17.57 29.57
C SER A 37 8.65 16.39 29.05
N CYS A 38 8.07 15.50 28.23
CA CYS A 38 8.75 14.29 27.76
C CYS A 38 9.62 14.52 26.51
N CYS A 39 9.72 15.76 26.00
CA CYS A 39 10.48 16.12 24.81
C CYS A 39 11.83 16.82 25.09
N SER A 40 12.33 16.80 26.34
CA SER A 40 13.51 17.57 26.78
C SER A 40 14.73 16.72 27.16
N GLU A 41 14.96 15.57 26.55
CA GLU A 41 16.30 14.99 26.61
C GLU A 41 17.07 15.35 25.32
N PRO A 42 18.34 15.84 25.45
CA PRO A 42 19.12 16.28 24.30
C PRO A 42 19.52 15.07 23.46
N ASP A 43 19.15 15.11 22.16
CA ASP A 43 19.66 14.19 21.16
C ASP A 43 21.19 14.31 21.04
N THR A 44 21.93 13.32 21.53
CA THR A 44 23.38 13.17 21.32
C THR A 44 23.69 12.51 19.97
N TYR A 45 22.94 12.80 18.93
CA TYR A 45 23.28 12.49 17.55
C TYR A 45 23.35 13.78 16.73
N SER A 46 24.49 14.44 16.82
CA SER A 46 24.91 15.52 15.94
C SER A 46 25.32 14.95 14.59
N THR A 47 24.43 14.96 13.62
CA THR A 47 24.73 15.24 12.22
C THR A 47 23.41 15.60 11.54
N ALA A 48 23.30 16.87 11.12
CA ALA A 48 22.28 17.46 10.26
C ALA A 48 20.84 16.92 10.49
N SER A 49 20.21 17.37 11.57
CA SER A 49 18.80 17.13 11.88
C SER A 49 17.92 17.85 10.85
N HIS A 50 17.53 17.17 9.78
CA HIS A 50 16.34 17.56 9.05
C HIS A 50 15.14 16.97 9.80
N SER A 51 14.76 17.62 10.92
CA SER A 51 13.46 17.40 11.53
C SER A 51 12.39 17.69 10.48
N LEU A 52 11.46 16.76 10.29
CA LEU A 52 10.28 16.98 9.47
C LEU A 52 9.51 18.19 10.06
N PRO A 53 9.46 19.35 9.38
CA PRO A 53 8.79 20.51 9.95
C PRO A 53 7.29 20.21 10.08
N GLY A 54 6.76 20.37 11.26
CA GLY A 54 5.33 20.36 11.54
C GLY A 54 4.75 19.08 12.11
N TYR A 55 5.41 17.92 12.04
CA TYR A 55 4.94 16.69 12.68
C TYR A 55 5.99 16.17 13.68
N LYS A 56 5.78 16.48 14.95
CA LYS A 56 6.42 15.71 16.03
C LYS A 56 5.67 14.39 16.16
N ILE A 57 6.09 13.37 15.41
CA ILE A 57 5.64 12.00 15.66
C ILE A 57 6.16 11.64 17.04
N CYS A 58 5.28 11.46 18.02
CA CYS A 58 5.69 11.01 19.33
C CYS A 58 6.37 9.64 19.18
N ARG A 59 7.66 9.57 19.46
CA ARG A 59 8.46 8.34 19.36
C ARG A 59 7.87 7.17 20.16
N ARG A 60 7.06 7.44 21.20
CA ARG A 60 6.36 6.44 22.01
C ARG A 60 5.23 5.73 21.26
N GLU A 61 4.54 6.42 20.36
CA GLU A 61 3.36 5.86 19.66
C GLU A 61 3.74 4.86 18.57
N LEU A 62 4.95 4.99 17.98
CA LEU A 62 5.49 4.05 17.01
C LEU A 62 6.50 3.06 17.62
N ALA A 63 6.60 2.98 18.96
CA ALA A 63 7.74 2.37 19.65
C ALA A 63 7.81 0.83 19.60
N LYS A 64 6.81 0.13 19.08
CA LYS A 64 6.74 -1.35 19.17
C LYS A 64 6.61 -2.12 17.84
N GLY A 65 6.85 -1.47 16.70
CA GLY A 65 6.79 -2.18 15.43
C GLY A 65 7.18 -1.30 14.24
N ALA A 66 7.67 -1.94 13.20
CA ALA A 66 7.94 -1.25 11.93
C ALA A 66 6.64 -1.04 11.16
N VAL A 67 6.45 0.15 10.61
CA VAL A 67 5.36 0.48 9.69
C VAL A 67 5.76 0.05 8.29
N TRP A 68 4.83 -0.57 7.58
CA TRP A 68 5.01 -1.00 6.19
C TRP A 68 4.12 -0.19 5.27
N ASP A 69 4.67 0.23 4.15
CA ASP A 69 3.88 0.76 3.05
C ASP A 69 3.31 -0.39 2.23
N SER A 70 2.00 -0.62 2.34
CA SER A 70 1.36 -1.75 1.68
C SER A 70 1.09 -1.55 0.20
N HIS A 71 1.29 -0.32 -0.33
CA HIS A 71 1.08 -0.02 -1.75
C HIS A 71 1.82 1.26 -2.19
N CYS A 72 2.77 1.10 -3.10
CA CYS A 72 3.46 2.19 -3.77
C CYS A 72 3.89 1.79 -5.19
N HIS A 73 4.20 2.77 -6.05
CA HIS A 73 4.66 2.54 -7.42
C HIS A 73 6.10 3.01 -7.58
N LEU A 74 7.07 2.14 -7.31
CA LEU A 74 8.49 2.47 -7.40
C LEU A 74 8.93 2.79 -8.83
N ASP A 75 8.33 2.17 -9.83
CA ASP A 75 8.56 2.44 -11.25
C ASP A 75 8.05 3.83 -11.66
N PHE A 76 6.87 4.25 -11.19
CA PHE A 76 6.34 5.59 -11.44
C PHE A 76 7.15 6.63 -10.68
N LEU A 77 7.55 6.34 -9.46
CA LEU A 77 8.42 7.19 -8.66
C LEU A 77 9.77 7.40 -9.37
N ALA A 78 10.41 6.32 -9.83
CA ALA A 78 11.67 6.40 -10.56
C ALA A 78 11.53 7.26 -11.83
N ARG A 79 10.41 7.10 -12.58
CA ARG A 79 10.16 7.94 -13.77
C ARG A 79 9.98 9.42 -13.43
N LYS A 80 9.35 9.74 -12.32
CA LYS A 80 9.23 11.14 -11.86
C LYS A 80 10.59 11.70 -11.45
N LEU A 81 11.36 10.94 -10.70
CA LEU A 81 12.72 11.32 -10.28
C LEU A 81 13.64 11.54 -11.50
N ASN A 82 13.57 10.69 -12.53
CA ASN A 82 14.35 10.85 -13.75
C ASN A 82 13.99 12.13 -14.54
N ARG A 83 12.70 12.51 -14.59
CA ARG A 83 12.26 13.73 -15.26
C ARG A 83 12.79 15.01 -14.59
N GLU A 84 13.10 14.94 -13.31
CA GLU A 84 13.69 16.03 -12.54
C GLU A 84 15.24 15.99 -12.54
N ASN A 85 15.87 15.29 -13.51
CA ASN A 85 17.33 15.10 -13.62
C ASN A 85 17.97 14.40 -12.39
N ILE A 86 17.18 13.65 -11.64
CA ILE A 86 17.67 12.82 -10.56
C ILE A 86 17.91 11.42 -11.15
N LYS A 87 19.17 10.93 -11.14
CA LYS A 87 19.53 9.60 -11.68
C LYS A 87 18.66 8.50 -11.05
N GLY A 88 17.65 8.00 -11.80
CA GLY A 88 16.48 7.33 -11.27
C GLY A 88 16.71 6.04 -10.48
N GLY A 89 17.60 5.16 -10.95
CA GLY A 89 17.85 3.89 -10.25
C GLY A 89 18.64 4.06 -8.95
N GLU A 90 19.61 4.96 -8.95
CA GLU A 90 20.42 5.30 -7.77
C GLU A 90 19.59 6.11 -6.77
N SER A 91 18.77 7.03 -7.26
CA SER A 91 17.86 7.83 -6.43
C SER A 91 16.81 7.01 -5.73
N LEU A 92 16.25 5.98 -6.38
CA LEU A 92 15.27 5.11 -5.75
C LEU A 92 15.89 4.31 -4.60
N ARG A 93 17.08 3.74 -4.82
CA ARG A 93 17.83 3.06 -3.77
C ARG A 93 18.19 4.00 -2.64
N MET A 94 18.64 5.20 -2.95
CA MET A 94 18.97 6.24 -1.96
C MET A 94 17.72 6.73 -1.22
N SER A 95 16.57 6.86 -1.91
CA SER A 95 15.30 7.23 -1.26
C SER A 95 14.88 6.18 -0.24
N LEU A 96 14.85 4.89 -0.62
CA LEU A 96 14.49 3.81 0.29
C LEU A 96 15.50 3.66 1.44
N GLN A 97 16.81 3.82 1.17
CA GLN A 97 17.85 3.82 2.21
C GLN A 97 17.75 5.04 3.11
N SER A 98 17.50 6.22 2.55
CA SER A 98 17.30 7.47 3.29
C SER A 98 16.07 7.37 4.20
N ASP A 99 14.98 6.78 3.74
CA ASP A 99 13.79 6.53 4.55
C ASP A 99 14.12 5.53 5.67
N GLY A 100 14.85 4.46 5.39
CA GLY A 100 15.31 3.52 6.38
C GLY A 100 16.26 4.16 7.41
N GLN A 101 17.17 5.03 6.98
CA GLN A 101 18.09 5.74 7.89
C GLN A 101 17.37 6.79 8.75
N ARG A 102 16.42 7.55 8.17
CA ARG A 102 15.67 8.59 8.90
C ARG A 102 14.65 8.01 9.86
N LEU A 103 13.99 6.93 9.47
CA LEU A 103 12.91 6.31 10.22
C LEU A 103 13.41 5.16 11.09
N GLY A 104 14.63 4.68 10.83
CA GLY A 104 15.25 3.58 11.56
C GLY A 104 14.38 2.31 11.51
N GLU A 105 14.27 1.62 12.64
CA GLU A 105 13.45 0.40 12.76
C GLU A 105 11.94 0.62 12.55
N LYS A 106 11.50 1.88 12.41
CA LYS A 106 10.09 2.23 12.24
C LYS A 106 9.57 2.03 10.83
N PHE A 107 10.43 2.10 9.82
CA PHE A 107 10.08 1.77 8.45
C PHE A 107 10.53 0.35 8.14
N GLY A 108 9.57 -0.57 8.01
CA GLY A 108 9.83 -1.99 7.76
C GLY A 108 10.09 -2.30 6.30
N GLY A 109 9.57 -1.49 5.39
CA GLY A 109 9.66 -1.70 3.96
C GLY A 109 8.36 -1.38 3.22
N CYS A 110 8.27 -1.83 1.97
CA CYS A 110 7.13 -1.53 1.12
C CYS A 110 6.74 -2.70 0.20
N ILE A 111 5.51 -2.61 -0.33
CA ILE A 111 5.04 -3.43 -1.44
C ILE A 111 4.99 -2.56 -2.69
N ALA A 112 5.85 -2.84 -3.66
CA ALA A 112 5.93 -2.14 -4.93
C ALA A 112 4.99 -2.76 -5.95
N ASN A 113 4.05 -1.96 -6.48
CA ASN A 113 3.08 -2.38 -7.48
C ASN A 113 3.56 -2.05 -8.88
N PHE A 114 3.65 -3.07 -9.74
CA PHE A 114 3.97 -2.95 -11.15
C PHE A 114 2.72 -3.29 -11.97
N CYS A 115 1.98 -2.26 -12.34
CA CYS A 115 0.64 -2.40 -12.90
C CYS A 115 0.48 -1.88 -14.34
N ASP A 116 1.58 -1.54 -15.01
CA ASP A 116 1.59 -1.22 -16.44
C ASP A 116 2.21 -2.39 -17.23
N PRO A 117 1.45 -3.08 -18.10
CA PRO A 117 1.97 -4.22 -18.87
C PRO A 117 3.22 -3.91 -19.67
N ARG A 118 3.39 -2.66 -20.14
CA ARG A 118 4.57 -2.22 -20.88
C ARG A 118 5.85 -2.24 -20.05
N ASP A 119 5.73 -2.27 -18.72
CA ASP A 119 6.85 -2.24 -17.80
C ASP A 119 7.38 -3.65 -17.47
N TRP A 120 6.55 -4.69 -17.58
CA TRP A 120 6.93 -6.04 -17.18
C TRP A 120 6.72 -7.10 -18.27
N ALA A 121 5.91 -6.86 -19.32
CA ALA A 121 5.65 -7.88 -20.34
C ALA A 121 6.76 -7.94 -21.38
N GLN A 122 6.97 -6.86 -22.13
CA GLN A 122 7.97 -6.81 -23.21
C GLN A 122 8.26 -5.36 -23.63
N GLY A 123 9.48 -5.13 -24.15
CA GLY A 123 9.88 -3.87 -24.76
C GLY A 123 10.94 -3.10 -23.95
N PRO A 124 11.35 -1.90 -24.43
CA PRO A 124 12.42 -1.11 -23.81
C PRO A 124 12.17 -0.77 -22.35
N ARG A 125 10.91 -0.45 -21.98
CA ARG A 125 10.53 -0.12 -20.60
C ARG A 125 10.67 -1.32 -19.66
N SER A 126 10.43 -2.54 -20.12
CA SER A 126 10.59 -3.74 -19.30
C SER A 126 12.05 -3.99 -18.90
N GLN A 127 13.01 -3.50 -19.67
CA GLN A 127 14.45 -3.58 -19.32
C GLN A 127 14.79 -2.64 -18.14
N GLU A 128 14.22 -1.44 -18.11
CA GLU A 128 14.41 -0.51 -17.00
C GLU A 128 13.76 -1.05 -15.73
N VAL A 129 12.53 -1.53 -15.84
CA VAL A 129 11.82 -2.14 -14.73
C VAL A 129 12.49 -3.43 -14.26
N SER A 130 13.08 -4.22 -15.16
CA SER A 130 13.89 -5.38 -14.77
C SER A 130 15.06 -5.01 -13.86
N LYS A 131 15.69 -3.85 -14.06
CA LYS A 131 16.74 -3.33 -13.17
C LYS A 131 16.16 -2.96 -11.80
N ILE A 132 14.99 -2.29 -11.78
CA ILE A 132 14.30 -1.96 -10.52
C ILE A 132 13.89 -3.26 -9.80
N LEU A 133 13.31 -4.23 -10.51
CA LEU A 133 12.92 -5.52 -9.96
C LEU A 133 14.11 -6.30 -9.39
N THR A 134 15.27 -6.24 -10.08
CA THR A 134 16.51 -6.86 -9.58
C THR A 134 16.98 -6.16 -8.31
N SER A 135 17.03 -4.83 -8.31
CA SER A 135 17.39 -4.06 -7.12
C SER A 135 16.43 -4.32 -5.94
N CYS A 136 15.12 -4.39 -6.20
CA CYS A 136 14.13 -4.73 -5.18
C CYS A 136 14.31 -6.16 -4.66
N LYS A 137 14.71 -7.11 -5.51
CA LYS A 137 14.98 -8.49 -5.11
C LYS A 137 16.16 -8.59 -4.13
N GLU A 138 17.15 -7.74 -4.29
CA GLU A 138 18.35 -7.72 -3.45
C GLU A 138 18.13 -6.96 -2.13
N GLN A 139 17.13 -6.08 -2.06
CA GLN A 139 16.82 -5.33 -0.84
C GLN A 139 15.89 -6.12 0.09
N SER A 140 16.29 -6.27 1.33
CA SER A 140 15.39 -6.73 2.40
C SER A 140 14.27 -5.69 2.60
N GLY A 141 13.04 -6.15 2.82
CA GLY A 141 11.90 -5.26 3.08
C GLY A 141 11.17 -4.75 1.84
N VAL A 142 11.51 -5.19 0.62
CA VAL A 142 10.72 -4.84 -0.58
C VAL A 142 10.07 -6.08 -1.15
N PHE A 143 8.75 -6.07 -1.23
CA PHE A 143 7.93 -7.08 -1.90
C PHE A 143 7.27 -6.48 -3.14
N LEU A 144 6.66 -7.33 -3.96
CA LEU A 144 6.15 -6.93 -5.28
C LEU A 144 4.72 -7.39 -5.46
N THR A 145 3.96 -6.61 -6.22
CA THR A 145 2.77 -7.07 -6.92
C THR A 145 2.96 -6.90 -8.42
N LEU A 146 2.33 -7.75 -9.19
CA LEU A 146 2.32 -7.69 -10.65
C LEU A 146 0.87 -7.73 -11.12
N GLY A 147 0.51 -6.83 -12.03
CA GLY A 147 -0.84 -6.77 -12.56
C GLY A 147 -1.00 -5.76 -13.68
N CYS A 148 -2.24 -5.46 -13.99
CA CYS A 148 -2.61 -4.45 -14.95
C CYS A 148 -3.72 -3.56 -14.39
N HIS A 149 -3.37 -2.31 -14.12
CA HIS A 149 -4.32 -1.27 -13.71
C HIS A 149 -5.38 -1.05 -14.81
N PRO A 150 -6.65 -0.79 -14.47
CA PRO A 150 -7.71 -0.59 -15.46
C PRO A 150 -7.41 0.48 -16.51
N HIS A 151 -6.60 1.50 -16.19
CA HIS A 151 -6.16 2.51 -17.15
C HIS A 151 -5.21 2.00 -18.24
N PHE A 152 -4.65 0.81 -18.07
CA PHE A 152 -3.72 0.18 -19.02
C PHE A 152 -4.27 -1.13 -19.59
N ALA A 153 -5.54 -1.44 -19.35
CA ALA A 153 -6.12 -2.70 -19.81
C ALA A 153 -6.15 -2.83 -21.34
N ASP A 154 -6.16 -1.70 -22.06
CA ASP A 154 -6.02 -1.67 -23.53
C ASP A 154 -4.60 -2.01 -24.03
N LYS A 155 -3.62 -2.11 -23.14
CA LYS A 155 -2.25 -2.55 -23.42
C LYS A 155 -2.03 -4.04 -23.11
N MET A 156 -3.05 -4.71 -22.58
CA MET A 156 -3.03 -6.15 -22.34
C MET A 156 -3.43 -6.93 -23.60
N ASP A 157 -2.78 -8.06 -23.78
CA ASP A 157 -3.15 -9.10 -24.74
C ASP A 157 -2.92 -10.49 -24.14
N GLY A 158 -3.12 -11.54 -24.93
CA GLY A 158 -2.94 -12.91 -24.47
C GLY A 158 -1.48 -13.20 -24.08
N PHE A 159 -0.52 -12.58 -24.75
CA PHE A 159 0.90 -12.69 -24.40
C PHE A 159 1.18 -12.07 -23.02
N CYS A 160 0.65 -10.87 -22.75
CA CYS A 160 0.79 -10.21 -21.46
C CYS A 160 0.21 -11.06 -20.31
N VAL A 161 -0.95 -11.69 -20.52
CA VAL A 161 -1.56 -12.59 -19.52
C VAL A 161 -0.63 -13.78 -19.21
N GLN A 162 -0.05 -14.40 -20.23
CA GLN A 162 0.91 -15.50 -20.05
C GLN A 162 2.20 -15.04 -19.35
N GLN A 163 2.72 -13.85 -19.70
CA GLN A 163 3.91 -13.29 -19.06
C GLN A 163 3.66 -12.94 -17.60
N LEU A 164 2.48 -12.41 -17.25
CA LEU A 164 2.11 -12.14 -15.86
C LEU A 164 2.18 -13.41 -15.02
N LEU A 165 1.54 -14.48 -15.48
CA LEU A 165 1.55 -15.78 -14.82
C LEU A 165 2.98 -16.32 -14.68
N ARG A 166 3.77 -16.27 -15.77
CA ARG A 166 5.17 -16.73 -15.79
C ARG A 166 6.04 -15.97 -14.80
N LEU A 167 5.96 -14.64 -14.80
CA LEU A 167 6.76 -13.79 -13.91
C LEU A 167 6.38 -14.00 -12.45
N ALA A 168 5.09 -14.07 -12.13
CA ALA A 168 4.63 -14.33 -10.77
C ALA A 168 5.14 -15.69 -10.26
N LYS A 169 5.13 -16.74 -11.10
CA LYS A 169 5.73 -18.04 -10.77
C LYS A 169 7.25 -17.97 -10.57
N LYS A 170 7.95 -17.27 -11.48
CA LYS A 170 9.42 -17.11 -11.43
C LYS A 170 9.88 -16.36 -10.19
N MET A 171 9.06 -15.40 -9.71
CA MET A 171 9.38 -14.54 -8.58
C MET A 171 8.62 -14.95 -7.30
N LYS A 172 8.31 -16.25 -7.18
CA LYS A 172 7.64 -16.80 -5.99
C LYS A 172 8.40 -16.40 -4.71
N GLY A 173 7.65 -15.94 -3.71
CA GLY A 173 8.18 -15.43 -2.44
C GLY A 173 8.56 -13.94 -2.46
N ARG A 174 8.70 -13.32 -3.63
CA ARG A 174 8.83 -11.86 -3.78
C ARG A 174 7.54 -11.23 -4.29
N VAL A 175 6.88 -11.85 -5.27
CA VAL A 175 5.52 -11.46 -5.65
C VAL A 175 4.57 -11.99 -4.59
N VAL A 176 3.88 -11.08 -3.91
CA VAL A 176 3.00 -11.37 -2.77
C VAL A 176 1.52 -11.22 -3.10
N ALA A 177 1.18 -10.60 -4.24
CA ALA A 177 -0.19 -10.47 -4.72
C ALA A 177 -0.23 -10.27 -6.24
N ILE A 178 -1.39 -10.48 -6.85
CA ILE A 178 -1.71 -10.10 -8.22
C ILE A 178 -2.48 -8.78 -8.18
N GLY A 179 -2.01 -7.83 -8.94
CA GLY A 179 -2.56 -6.48 -9.00
C GLY A 179 -1.43 -5.44 -9.15
N GLU A 180 -1.79 -4.26 -9.22
CA GLU A 180 -3.08 -3.62 -9.08
C GLU A 180 -3.97 -3.91 -10.29
N CYS A 181 -5.20 -4.35 -10.06
CA CYS A 181 -6.17 -4.67 -11.09
C CYS A 181 -7.59 -4.26 -10.65
N GLY A 182 -8.54 -4.23 -11.54
CA GLY A 182 -9.91 -3.88 -11.17
C GLY A 182 -10.64 -3.06 -12.23
N LEU A 183 -11.52 -2.17 -11.78
CA LEU A 183 -12.41 -1.38 -12.62
C LEU A 183 -12.42 0.10 -12.22
N ASP A 184 -12.39 0.99 -13.21
CA ASP A 184 -12.43 2.44 -12.99
C ASP A 184 -13.38 3.10 -14.00
N LYS A 185 -14.47 3.67 -13.49
CA LYS A 185 -15.45 4.48 -14.22
C LYS A 185 -15.17 5.99 -14.14
N SER A 186 -14.07 6.41 -13.51
CA SER A 186 -13.74 7.83 -13.42
C SER A 186 -13.56 8.43 -14.81
N GLY A 187 -13.90 9.71 -14.96
CA GLY A 187 -13.73 10.41 -16.23
C GLY A 187 -12.27 10.54 -16.72
N LYS A 188 -11.31 10.09 -15.91
CA LYS A 188 -9.89 10.02 -16.26
C LYS A 188 -9.54 8.75 -17.04
N ASN A 189 -10.29 7.68 -16.85
CA ASN A 189 -10.09 6.44 -17.59
C ASN A 189 -10.73 6.51 -18.97
N ARG A 190 -9.98 6.14 -20.01
CA ARG A 190 -10.43 6.09 -21.39
C ARG A 190 -10.60 4.67 -21.94
N VAL A 191 -10.23 3.66 -21.15
CA VAL A 191 -10.32 2.26 -21.52
C VAL A 191 -11.77 1.79 -21.40
N PRO A 192 -12.37 1.19 -22.45
CA PRO A 192 -13.72 0.69 -22.39
C PRO A 192 -13.93 -0.32 -21.25
N MET A 193 -15.07 -0.25 -20.58
CA MET A 193 -15.39 -1.10 -19.41
C MET A 193 -15.26 -2.60 -19.74
N GLU A 194 -15.70 -3.03 -20.92
CA GLU A 194 -15.58 -4.44 -21.32
C GLU A 194 -14.12 -4.91 -21.45
N THR A 195 -13.22 -4.01 -21.86
CA THR A 195 -11.78 -4.30 -21.88
C THR A 195 -11.22 -4.42 -20.47
N GLN A 196 -11.62 -3.51 -19.57
CA GLN A 196 -11.24 -3.58 -18.17
C GLN A 196 -11.72 -4.89 -17.53
N LYS A 197 -13.00 -5.24 -17.69
CA LYS A 197 -13.61 -6.49 -17.20
C LYS A 197 -12.86 -7.72 -17.70
N LYS A 198 -12.60 -7.80 -19.02
CA LYS A 198 -11.89 -8.92 -19.64
C LYS A 198 -10.55 -9.20 -18.95
N TYR A 199 -9.74 -8.17 -18.74
CA TYR A 199 -8.41 -8.36 -18.16
C TYR A 199 -8.41 -8.37 -16.63
N PHE A 200 -9.43 -7.85 -15.98
CA PHE A 200 -9.66 -8.10 -14.56
C PHE A 200 -10.00 -9.57 -14.31
N GLU A 201 -10.90 -10.18 -15.10
CA GLU A 201 -11.22 -11.62 -15.03
C GLU A 201 -9.97 -12.49 -15.19
N ALA A 202 -9.10 -12.18 -16.18
CA ALA A 202 -7.87 -12.92 -16.38
C ALA A 202 -6.93 -12.85 -15.17
N GLN A 203 -6.86 -11.69 -14.49
CA GLN A 203 -6.03 -11.52 -13.30
C GLN A 203 -6.62 -12.21 -12.07
N ILE A 204 -7.95 -12.26 -11.94
CA ILE A 204 -8.62 -13.07 -10.93
C ILE A 204 -8.24 -14.55 -11.09
N ASP A 205 -8.26 -15.08 -12.33
CA ASP A 205 -7.88 -16.47 -12.58
C ASP A 205 -6.44 -16.76 -12.20
N ILE A 206 -5.51 -15.87 -12.55
CA ILE A 206 -4.10 -15.99 -12.17
C ILE A 206 -3.91 -15.97 -10.65
N ALA A 207 -4.59 -15.04 -9.96
CA ALA A 207 -4.52 -14.94 -8.50
C ALA A 207 -5.00 -16.22 -7.82
N ARG A 208 -6.09 -16.81 -8.33
CA ARG A 208 -6.64 -18.08 -7.84
C ARG A 208 -5.70 -19.25 -8.14
N GLU A 209 -5.16 -19.35 -9.36
CA GLU A 209 -4.21 -20.41 -9.75
C GLU A 209 -2.98 -20.40 -8.84
N LEU A 210 -2.47 -19.21 -8.52
CA LEU A 210 -1.26 -19.05 -7.71
C LEU A 210 -1.55 -19.01 -6.19
N ASN A 211 -2.82 -19.02 -5.79
CA ASN A 211 -3.25 -18.77 -4.41
C ASN A 211 -2.64 -17.50 -3.81
N LEU A 212 -2.57 -16.43 -4.62
CA LEU A 212 -2.09 -15.12 -4.21
C LEU A 212 -3.27 -14.17 -3.94
N PRO A 213 -3.13 -13.22 -3.01
CA PRO A 213 -4.10 -12.14 -2.83
C PRO A 213 -4.32 -11.34 -4.12
N LEU A 214 -5.47 -10.64 -4.20
CA LEU A 214 -5.71 -9.57 -5.18
C LEU A 214 -5.44 -8.20 -4.55
N VAL A 215 -4.83 -7.30 -5.30
CA VAL A 215 -4.82 -5.86 -4.99
C VAL A 215 -5.78 -5.18 -5.96
N LEU A 216 -6.87 -4.62 -5.43
CA LEU A 216 -7.98 -4.10 -6.23
C LEU A 216 -8.00 -2.58 -6.26
N HIS A 217 -8.04 -2.07 -7.48
CA HIS A 217 -8.41 -0.69 -7.80
C HIS A 217 -9.86 -0.65 -8.26
N ILE A 218 -10.74 -0.05 -7.48
CA ILE A 218 -12.16 0.10 -7.82
C ILE A 218 -12.56 1.56 -7.66
N ARG A 219 -13.13 2.14 -8.70
CA ARG A 219 -13.59 3.54 -8.71
C ARG A 219 -14.93 3.66 -9.41
N GLY A 220 -16.01 3.84 -8.62
CA GLY A 220 -17.37 3.98 -9.13
C GLY A 220 -17.85 2.76 -9.90
N ALA A 221 -17.34 1.58 -9.60
CA ALA A 221 -17.61 0.30 -10.26
C ALA A 221 -17.68 -0.84 -9.23
N GLU A 222 -18.11 -0.54 -8.02
CA GLU A 222 -18.12 -1.47 -6.88
C GLU A 222 -19.03 -2.66 -7.13
N ASP A 223 -20.22 -2.43 -7.70
CA ASP A 223 -21.19 -3.49 -7.99
C ASP A 223 -20.69 -4.39 -9.11
N GLU A 224 -20.17 -3.81 -10.19
CA GLU A 224 -19.60 -4.60 -11.30
C GLU A 224 -18.38 -5.41 -10.86
N ALA A 225 -17.56 -4.87 -9.95
CA ALA A 225 -16.43 -5.61 -9.41
C ALA A 225 -16.90 -6.81 -8.58
N LYS A 226 -17.94 -6.66 -7.75
CA LYS A 226 -18.56 -7.75 -6.99
C LYS A 226 -19.16 -8.80 -7.92
N GLU A 227 -19.95 -8.38 -8.91
CA GLU A 227 -20.53 -9.28 -9.91
C GLU A 227 -19.46 -10.13 -10.62
N LEU A 228 -18.32 -9.52 -10.98
CA LEU A 228 -17.22 -10.25 -11.60
C LEU A 228 -16.56 -11.25 -10.63
N LEU A 229 -16.34 -10.86 -9.39
CA LEU A 229 -15.79 -11.76 -8.37
C LEU A 229 -16.72 -12.95 -8.13
N GLU A 230 -18.04 -12.74 -8.08
CA GLU A 230 -19.07 -13.76 -7.95
C GLU A 230 -19.12 -14.66 -9.19
N LYS A 231 -19.18 -14.07 -10.40
CA LYS A 231 -19.11 -14.79 -11.69
C LYS A 231 -17.89 -15.71 -11.76
N LYS A 232 -16.75 -15.23 -11.29
CA LYS A 232 -15.49 -15.98 -11.22
C LYS A 232 -15.45 -16.93 -10.03
N LYS A 233 -16.52 -17.04 -9.22
CA LYS A 233 -16.63 -17.89 -8.04
C LYS A 233 -15.46 -17.68 -7.07
N VAL A 234 -15.09 -16.41 -6.85
CA VAL A 234 -14.06 -16.04 -5.85
C VAL A 234 -14.64 -16.32 -4.45
N PRO A 235 -14.00 -17.16 -3.63
CA PRO A 235 -14.53 -17.45 -2.30
C PRO A 235 -14.61 -16.23 -1.41
N ALA A 236 -15.61 -16.15 -0.53
CA ALA A 236 -15.75 -15.02 0.43
C ALA A 236 -14.51 -14.81 1.30
N ASN A 237 -13.77 -15.88 1.63
CA ASN A 237 -12.52 -15.82 2.38
C ASN A 237 -11.28 -15.58 1.51
N PHE A 238 -11.45 -15.18 0.25
CA PHE A 238 -10.33 -14.83 -0.61
C PHE A 238 -9.65 -13.55 -0.10
N ARG A 239 -8.33 -13.54 -0.11
CA ARG A 239 -7.53 -12.42 0.40
C ARG A 239 -7.52 -11.29 -0.62
N ILE A 240 -8.04 -10.13 -0.23
CA ILE A 240 -8.15 -8.94 -1.07
C ILE A 240 -7.58 -7.75 -0.31
N HIS A 241 -6.73 -6.98 -0.95
CA HIS A 241 -6.39 -5.63 -0.56
C HIS A 241 -7.21 -4.67 -1.44
N TYR A 242 -8.23 -4.06 -0.87
CA TYR A 242 -8.95 -2.96 -1.52
C TYR A 242 -8.15 -1.69 -1.31
N HIS A 243 -7.28 -1.41 -2.27
CA HIS A 243 -6.32 -0.33 -2.27
C HIS A 243 -6.98 1.05 -2.36
N CYS A 244 -6.38 2.03 -1.69
CA CYS A 244 -6.73 3.46 -1.76
C CYS A 244 -8.25 3.70 -1.65
N PHE A 245 -8.85 3.14 -0.61
CA PHE A 245 -10.28 3.24 -0.41
C PHE A 245 -10.71 4.68 -0.09
N THR A 246 -11.68 5.19 -0.84
CA THR A 246 -12.20 6.57 -0.70
C THR A 246 -13.71 6.62 -0.48
N GLY A 247 -14.35 5.47 -0.33
CA GLY A 247 -15.78 5.34 -0.07
C GLY A 247 -16.17 5.70 1.36
N THR A 248 -17.44 5.50 1.68
CA THR A 248 -17.98 5.66 3.03
C THR A 248 -17.72 4.45 3.91
N TRP A 249 -17.85 4.60 5.24
CA TRP A 249 -17.78 3.44 6.14
C TRP A 249 -18.80 2.36 5.79
N LYS A 250 -20.05 2.75 5.49
CA LYS A 250 -21.10 1.80 5.08
C LYS A 250 -20.68 0.94 3.87
N ALA A 251 -19.97 1.53 2.90
CA ALA A 251 -19.47 0.79 1.74
C ALA A 251 -18.30 -0.14 2.12
N ALA A 252 -17.40 0.31 3.00
CA ALA A 252 -16.31 -0.52 3.53
C ALA A 252 -16.85 -1.71 4.34
N GLU A 253 -17.81 -1.47 5.23
CA GLU A 253 -18.48 -2.49 6.04
C GLU A 253 -19.18 -3.54 5.16
N ALA A 254 -19.93 -3.10 4.15
CA ALA A 254 -20.59 -4.00 3.19
C ALA A 254 -19.59 -4.82 2.38
N TRP A 255 -18.43 -4.25 2.02
CA TRP A 255 -17.34 -4.97 1.37
C TRP A 255 -16.73 -6.02 2.28
N LEU A 256 -16.39 -5.64 3.52
CA LEU A 256 -15.82 -6.54 4.52
C LEU A 256 -16.79 -7.64 4.94
N GLY A 257 -18.11 -7.39 4.90
CA GLY A 257 -19.14 -8.39 5.11
C GLY A 257 -19.17 -9.44 3.99
N ALA A 258 -19.06 -9.00 2.72
CA ALA A 258 -19.03 -9.88 1.57
C ALA A 258 -17.71 -10.66 1.45
N TYR A 259 -16.59 -10.01 1.77
CA TYR A 259 -15.24 -10.57 1.69
C TYR A 259 -14.49 -10.41 3.03
N PRO A 260 -14.78 -11.23 4.03
CA PRO A 260 -14.24 -11.06 5.38
C PRO A 260 -12.71 -11.15 5.50
N ALA A 261 -12.04 -11.78 4.53
CA ALA A 261 -10.57 -11.83 4.49
C ALA A 261 -9.94 -10.60 3.83
N SER A 262 -10.76 -9.63 3.38
CA SER A 262 -10.25 -8.37 2.80
C SER A 262 -9.60 -7.47 3.83
N LYS A 263 -8.74 -6.62 3.32
CA LYS A 263 -8.15 -5.47 4.02
C LYS A 263 -8.45 -4.21 3.21
N ILE A 264 -8.65 -3.11 3.91
CA ILE A 264 -8.90 -1.79 3.31
C ILE A 264 -7.64 -0.94 3.46
N GLY A 265 -7.16 -0.40 2.34
CA GLY A 265 -6.00 0.48 2.30
C GLY A 265 -6.37 1.94 2.47
N LEU A 266 -5.70 2.66 3.37
CA LEU A 266 -5.83 4.10 3.54
C LEU A 266 -4.50 4.78 3.20
N THR A 267 -4.59 5.78 2.29
CA THR A 267 -3.44 6.53 1.78
C THR A 267 -3.20 7.84 2.55
N GLY A 268 -2.25 8.65 2.08
CA GLY A 268 -2.02 10.01 2.54
C GLY A 268 -3.27 10.92 2.49
N LEU A 269 -4.35 10.50 1.85
CA LEU A 269 -5.63 11.21 1.87
C LEU A 269 -6.18 11.39 3.29
N VAL A 270 -5.92 10.45 4.20
CA VAL A 270 -6.36 10.56 5.61
C VAL A 270 -5.77 11.77 6.32
N THR A 271 -4.68 12.36 5.80
CA THR A 271 -4.04 13.55 6.38
C THR A 271 -4.70 14.86 5.99
N PHE A 272 -5.72 14.84 5.11
CA PHE A 272 -6.41 16.05 4.66
C PHE A 272 -7.71 16.26 5.44
N ASP A 273 -7.90 17.42 6.03
CA ASP A 273 -9.07 17.74 6.88
C ASP A 273 -10.42 17.56 6.18
N HIS A 274 -10.46 17.74 4.85
CA HIS A 274 -11.68 17.58 4.06
C HIS A 274 -12.00 16.13 3.69
N ALA A 275 -11.12 15.16 3.97
CA ALA A 275 -11.32 13.74 3.66
C ALA A 275 -12.23 13.02 4.67
N ARG A 276 -13.40 13.59 4.95
CA ARG A 276 -14.31 13.15 6.03
C ARG A 276 -14.71 11.69 5.94
N SER A 277 -15.00 11.17 4.74
CA SER A 277 -15.35 9.74 4.56
C SER A 277 -14.19 8.83 4.91
N VAL A 278 -12.95 9.21 4.56
CA VAL A 278 -11.74 8.43 4.90
C VAL A 278 -11.51 8.44 6.42
N HIS A 279 -11.76 9.57 7.09
CA HIS A 279 -11.69 9.66 8.56
C HIS A 279 -12.76 8.79 9.22
N GLU A 280 -13.98 8.77 8.68
CA GLU A 280 -15.05 7.89 9.18
C GLU A 280 -14.64 6.41 9.06
N VAL A 281 -14.07 6.00 7.92
CA VAL A 281 -13.55 4.65 7.75
C VAL A 281 -12.44 4.36 8.77
N ALA A 282 -11.49 5.29 8.96
CA ALA A 282 -10.41 5.12 9.93
C ALA A 282 -10.89 4.93 11.37
N ARG A 283 -11.99 5.62 11.78
CA ARG A 283 -12.58 5.49 13.13
C ARG A 283 -13.26 4.14 13.37
N HIS A 284 -13.86 3.56 12.36
CA HIS A 284 -14.74 2.39 12.53
C HIS A 284 -14.09 1.07 12.10
N ILE A 285 -13.07 1.11 11.24
CA ILE A 285 -12.47 -0.11 10.72
C ILE A 285 -11.72 -0.87 11.81
N PRO A 286 -11.94 -2.20 11.98
CA PRO A 286 -11.09 -3.01 12.84
C PRO A 286 -9.63 -2.95 12.37
N LEU A 287 -8.68 -2.78 13.30
CA LEU A 287 -7.26 -2.62 12.97
C LEU A 287 -6.70 -3.80 12.15
N GLU A 288 -7.19 -5.00 12.41
CA GLU A 288 -6.80 -6.19 11.64
C GLU A 288 -7.33 -6.18 10.20
N LYS A 289 -8.23 -5.26 9.85
CA LYS A 289 -8.77 -5.05 8.49
C LYS A 289 -8.14 -3.86 7.77
N LEU A 290 -7.31 -3.10 8.46
CA LEU A 290 -6.66 -1.90 7.94
C LEU A 290 -5.29 -2.22 7.36
N LEU A 291 -4.97 -1.59 6.23
CA LEU A 291 -3.62 -1.45 5.70
C LEU A 291 -3.29 0.04 5.55
N LEU A 292 -2.03 0.37 5.82
CA LEU A 292 -1.50 1.71 5.64
C LEU A 292 -0.68 1.72 4.36
N GLU A 293 -0.89 2.74 3.53
CA GLU A 293 -0.21 2.86 2.25
C GLU A 293 0.04 4.31 1.86
N THR A 294 0.99 4.53 0.97
CA THR A 294 1.25 5.87 0.43
C THR A 294 0.61 6.09 -0.92
N ASP A 295 0.51 5.05 -1.72
CA ASP A 295 0.26 5.12 -3.16
C ASP A 295 1.29 6.04 -3.87
N ALA A 296 2.52 6.05 -3.33
CA ALA A 296 3.59 6.86 -3.90
C ALA A 296 3.80 6.53 -5.40
N PRO A 297 3.97 7.55 -6.23
CA PRO A 297 4.28 8.96 -5.97
C PRO A 297 3.07 9.89 -5.78
N TYR A 298 1.88 9.36 -5.59
CA TYR A 298 0.63 10.11 -5.40
C TYR A 298 0.39 10.44 -3.93
N PHE A 299 -0.65 11.20 -3.63
CA PHE A 299 -1.17 11.47 -2.27
C PHE A 299 -0.10 11.88 -1.25
N LEU A 300 0.74 12.88 -1.63
CA LEU A 300 1.67 13.48 -0.67
C LEU A 300 0.89 13.91 0.57
N PRO A 301 1.24 13.42 1.78
CA PRO A 301 0.53 13.77 2.99
C PRO A 301 0.48 15.27 3.25
N SER A 302 -0.66 15.78 3.75
CA SER A 302 -0.79 17.15 4.22
C SER A 302 0.23 17.39 5.34
N GLY A 303 0.86 18.56 5.36
CA GLY A 303 1.89 18.89 6.36
C GLY A 303 3.30 18.39 6.01
N VAL A 304 3.47 17.56 4.97
CA VAL A 304 4.80 17.34 4.41
C VAL A 304 5.16 18.56 3.58
N SER A 305 6.08 19.39 4.11
CA SER A 305 6.49 20.64 3.48
C SER A 305 7.22 20.36 2.18
N LYS A 306 6.83 21.06 1.10
CA LYS A 306 7.54 21.04 -0.18
C LYS A 306 8.98 21.54 -0.05
N GLU A 307 9.25 22.38 0.94
CA GLU A 307 10.59 22.93 1.22
C GLU A 307 11.52 21.90 1.87
N SER A 308 10.97 20.95 2.64
CA SER A 308 11.73 19.90 3.31
C SER A 308 12.10 18.74 2.38
N TYR A 309 11.39 18.61 1.29
CA TYR A 309 11.64 17.58 0.28
C TYR A 309 11.86 18.29 -1.05
N LYS A 310 13.00 18.03 -1.68
CA LYS A 310 13.30 18.51 -3.05
C LYS A 310 12.28 18.04 -4.08
N HIS A 311 11.36 17.14 -3.69
CA HIS A 311 10.38 16.51 -4.54
C HIS A 311 8.97 16.81 -4.05
N THR A 312 8.07 17.10 -5.00
CA THR A 312 6.67 17.45 -4.74
C THR A 312 5.73 16.22 -4.76
N PHE A 313 6.23 15.03 -4.50
CA PHE A 313 5.47 13.77 -4.57
C PHE A 313 5.76 12.84 -3.40
N SER A 314 4.81 11.94 -3.15
CA SER A 314 4.90 10.98 -2.06
C SER A 314 6.03 9.97 -2.26
N GLN A 315 6.56 9.45 -1.15
CA GLN A 315 7.58 8.41 -1.08
C GLN A 315 7.10 7.31 -0.09
N PRO A 316 7.59 6.08 -0.21
CA PRO A 316 7.16 4.98 0.67
C PRO A 316 7.31 5.28 2.16
N GLY A 317 8.38 5.98 2.56
CA GLY A 317 8.60 6.38 3.95
C GLY A 317 7.54 7.33 4.52
N HIS A 318 6.76 8.01 3.67
CA HIS A 318 5.65 8.86 4.13
C HIS A 318 4.49 8.06 4.75
N VAL A 319 4.50 6.74 4.68
CA VAL A 319 3.51 5.89 5.37
C VAL A 319 3.48 6.13 6.88
N VAL A 320 4.55 6.62 7.47
CA VAL A 320 4.58 6.99 8.91
C VAL A 320 3.64 8.16 9.21
N HIS A 321 3.46 9.09 8.27
CA HIS A 321 2.49 10.19 8.42
C HIS A 321 1.05 9.67 8.34
N VAL A 322 0.81 8.69 7.47
CA VAL A 322 -0.48 8.00 7.39
C VAL A 322 -0.78 7.29 8.71
N ALA A 323 0.21 6.55 9.24
CA ALA A 323 0.08 5.86 10.53
C ALA A 323 -0.22 6.82 11.69
N ALA A 324 0.51 7.94 11.77
CA ALA A 324 0.31 8.94 12.80
C ALA A 324 -1.10 9.57 12.73
N GLN A 325 -1.56 9.93 11.52
CA GLN A 325 -2.89 10.51 11.36
C GLN A 325 -4.00 9.51 11.66
N VAL A 326 -3.87 8.25 11.23
CA VAL A 326 -4.84 7.20 11.56
C VAL A 326 -4.90 6.99 13.07
N GLY A 327 -3.75 6.91 13.75
CA GLY A 327 -3.70 6.79 15.21
C GLY A 327 -4.41 7.95 15.92
N LYS A 328 -4.20 9.20 15.45
CA LYS A 328 -4.90 10.37 15.95
C LYS A 328 -6.43 10.25 15.74
N THR A 329 -6.84 9.91 14.51
CA THR A 329 -8.26 9.84 14.12
C THR A 329 -9.03 8.75 14.89
N ILE A 330 -8.39 7.65 15.26
CA ILE A 330 -8.99 6.58 16.08
C ILE A 330 -9.13 7.03 17.55
N SER A 331 -8.26 7.92 18.03
CA SER A 331 -8.25 8.40 19.42
C SER A 331 -9.24 9.55 19.68
N GLU A 332 -9.73 10.20 18.63
CA GLU A 332 -10.78 11.22 18.66
C GLU A 332 -12.19 10.61 18.75
#